data_565729600d09e56ae651005c5951b69d
#
_entry.id   565729600d09e56ae651005c5951b69d
#
_cell.length_a   1.000
_cell.length_b   1.000
_cell.length_c   1.000
_cell.angle_alpha   90.00
_cell.angle_beta   90.00
_cell.angle_gamma   90.00
#
_symmetry.space_group_name_H-M   'P 1'
#
loop_
_entity.id
_entity.type
_entity.pdbx_description
1 polymer ?
#
loop_
_entity_poly.entity_id
_entity_poly.type
_entity_poly.pdbx_seq_one_letter_code
_entity_poly.pdbx_strand_id
1 'polypeptide(L)'
;SIYENYASLADSMKYENKPGEGYDLNGSHVSVYSVLLEKANLKKAASGTIDALYDNSDTSVYMGMFSAYGVVSREKLKRYTDRQLARFTYAQADIHIGENDNLKRIKIDNYQLDFDYDGTEYDFTVSADIKFDDAADTPPGN
;
A
#
# COMPACT_ATOMS: atom_id res chain seq x y z
N SER A 1 8.83 -14.06 4.30
CA SER A 1 8.09 -13.46 5.42
C SER A 1 7.15 -12.36 4.94
N ILE A 2 6.22 -11.95 5.79
CA ILE A 2 5.31 -10.85 5.49
C ILE A 2 6.11 -9.56 5.26
N TYR A 3 7.13 -9.31 6.08
CA TYR A 3 7.99 -8.13 5.93
C TYR A 3 8.71 -8.11 4.57
N GLU A 4 9.30 -9.22 4.15
CA GLU A 4 9.98 -9.32 2.84
C GLU A 4 9.00 -9.09 1.70
N ASN A 5 7.76 -9.53 1.85
CA ASN A 5 6.71 -9.32 0.86
C ASN A 5 6.32 -7.84 0.75
N TYR A 6 6.23 -7.10 1.86
CA TYR A 6 6.00 -5.66 1.84
C TYR A 6 7.19 -4.89 1.25
N ALA A 7 8.42 -5.28 1.57
CA ALA A 7 9.61 -4.69 0.99
C ALA A 7 9.64 -4.89 -0.53
N SER A 8 9.34 -6.09 -0.99
CA SER A 8 9.23 -6.40 -2.42
C SER A 8 8.14 -5.59 -3.11
N LEU A 9 6.98 -5.37 -2.45
CA LEU A 9 5.92 -4.52 -2.97
C LEU A 9 6.40 -3.08 -3.12
N ALA A 10 7.05 -2.53 -2.10
CA ALA A 10 7.59 -1.18 -2.13
C ALA A 10 8.60 -1.00 -3.27
N ASP A 11 9.50 -1.98 -3.44
CA ASP A 11 10.50 -1.97 -4.52
C ASP A 11 9.85 -2.08 -5.91
N SER A 12 8.67 -2.66 -6.02
CA SER A 12 7.95 -2.81 -7.29
C SER A 12 7.18 -1.55 -7.70
N MET A 13 6.99 -0.60 -6.80
CA MET A 13 6.29 0.65 -7.11
C MET A 13 7.12 1.50 -8.06
N LYS A 14 6.46 2.19 -8.97
CA LYS A 14 7.10 3.15 -9.86
C LYS A 14 7.08 4.54 -9.25
N TYR A 15 8.21 5.21 -9.31
CA TYR A 15 8.39 6.55 -8.79
C TYR A 15 8.77 7.49 -9.93
N GLU A 16 8.02 8.58 -10.06
CA GLU A 16 8.32 9.64 -11.01
C GLU A 16 8.57 10.94 -10.26
N ASN A 17 9.75 11.52 -10.45
CA ASN A 17 10.08 12.82 -9.88
C ASN A 17 9.29 13.92 -10.59
N LYS A 18 8.69 14.80 -9.81
CA LYS A 18 7.98 16.00 -10.29
C LYS A 18 8.74 17.27 -9.89
N PRO A 19 9.85 17.60 -10.55
CA PRO A 19 10.73 18.69 -10.10
C PRO A 19 10.07 20.06 -10.09
N GLY A 20 9.09 20.28 -10.97
CA GLY A 20 8.32 21.52 -11.01
C GLY A 20 7.37 21.73 -9.83
N GLU A 21 7.12 20.68 -9.05
CA GLU A 21 6.23 20.73 -7.89
C GLU A 21 6.98 20.78 -6.55
N GLY A 22 8.31 20.70 -6.57
CA GLY A 22 9.13 20.87 -5.37
C GLY A 22 9.00 22.26 -4.75
N TYR A 23 9.19 22.35 -3.45
CA TYR A 23 9.05 23.60 -2.69
C TYR A 23 9.96 23.61 -1.45
N ASP A 24 10.13 24.80 -0.89
CA ASP A 24 10.87 24.96 0.35
C ASP A 24 9.90 25.02 1.53
N LEU A 25 10.22 24.26 2.58
CA LEU A 25 9.47 24.21 3.82
C LEU A 25 10.44 24.44 4.99
N ASN A 26 10.24 25.53 5.73
CA ASN A 26 11.09 25.89 6.88
C ASN A 26 12.61 25.89 6.55
N GLY A 27 12.96 26.37 5.37
CA GLY A 27 14.37 26.43 4.93
C GLY A 27 14.94 25.15 4.33
N SER A 28 14.14 24.08 4.26
CA SER A 28 14.54 22.82 3.68
C SER A 28 13.74 22.53 2.41
N HIS A 29 14.40 21.96 1.40
CA HIS A 29 13.75 21.60 0.15
C HIS A 29 12.94 20.33 0.29
N VAL A 30 11.72 20.33 -0.26
CA VAL A 30 10.84 19.17 -0.35
C VAL A 30 10.66 18.80 -1.82
N SER A 31 10.97 17.57 -2.15
CA SER A 31 10.77 17.00 -3.49
C SER A 31 9.46 16.24 -3.55
N VAL A 32 8.80 16.33 -4.70
CA VAL A 32 7.53 15.64 -4.93
C VAL A 32 7.72 14.52 -5.95
N TYR A 33 7.21 13.33 -5.60
CA TYR A 33 7.23 12.16 -6.46
C TYR A 33 5.81 11.62 -6.62
N SER A 34 5.47 11.24 -7.86
CA SER A 34 4.29 10.41 -8.10
C SER A 34 4.67 8.96 -7.90
N VAL A 35 3.89 8.24 -7.11
CA VAL A 35 4.11 6.82 -6.80
C VAL A 35 2.96 6.02 -7.40
N LEU A 36 3.30 5.02 -8.19
CA LEU A 36 2.34 4.15 -8.88
C LEU A 36 2.50 2.70 -8.43
N LEU A 37 1.41 2.12 -7.95
CA LEU A 37 1.29 0.69 -7.65
C LEU A 37 0.40 0.03 -8.70
N GLU A 38 0.96 -0.87 -9.49
CA GLU A 38 0.24 -1.59 -10.53
C GLU A 38 -0.46 -2.84 -9.97
N LYS A 39 -1.57 -3.20 -10.60
CA LYS A 39 -2.40 -4.35 -10.23
C LYS A 39 -1.60 -5.67 -10.10
N ALA A 40 -0.72 -5.94 -11.06
CA ALA A 40 0.08 -7.17 -11.06
C ALA A 40 0.95 -7.29 -9.79
N ASN A 41 1.54 -6.17 -9.37
CA ASN A 41 2.38 -6.13 -8.16
C ASN A 41 1.55 -6.25 -6.89
N LEU A 42 0.36 -5.65 -6.86
CA LEU A 42 -0.56 -5.80 -5.74
C LEU A 42 -1.06 -7.24 -5.60
N LYS A 43 -1.42 -7.88 -6.71
CA LYS A 43 -1.80 -9.30 -6.72
C LYS A 43 -0.68 -10.21 -6.22
N LYS A 44 0.54 -9.96 -6.67
CA LYS A 44 1.72 -10.71 -6.22
C LYS A 44 1.96 -10.54 -4.72
N ALA A 45 1.85 -9.33 -4.21
CA ALA A 45 1.99 -9.05 -2.78
C ALA A 45 0.90 -9.73 -1.96
N ALA A 46 -0.35 -9.67 -2.40
CA ALA A 46 -1.47 -10.34 -1.74
C ALA A 46 -1.28 -11.86 -1.71
N SER A 47 -0.90 -12.46 -2.84
CA SER A 47 -0.61 -13.89 -2.92
C SER A 47 0.55 -14.29 -2.01
N GLY A 48 1.63 -13.51 -1.99
CA GLY A 48 2.78 -13.72 -1.12
C GLY A 48 2.43 -13.59 0.36
N THR A 49 1.54 -12.68 0.72
CA THR A 49 1.05 -12.54 2.10
C THR A 49 0.26 -13.77 2.53
N ILE A 50 -0.62 -14.29 1.66
CA ILE A 50 -1.37 -15.52 1.92
C ILE A 50 -0.41 -16.69 2.12
N ASP A 51 0.56 -16.86 1.24
CA ASP A 51 1.58 -17.91 1.38
C ASP A 51 2.34 -17.79 2.69
N ALA A 52 2.75 -16.57 3.06
CA ALA A 52 3.47 -16.34 4.31
C ALA A 52 2.63 -16.70 5.54
N LEU A 53 1.32 -16.43 5.54
CA LEU A 53 0.41 -16.81 6.62
C LEU A 53 0.31 -18.34 6.80
N TYR A 54 0.30 -19.09 5.70
CA TYR A 54 0.23 -20.55 5.75
C TYR A 54 1.58 -21.22 6.06
N ASP A 55 2.67 -20.60 5.65
CA ASP A 55 4.02 -21.16 5.76
C ASP A 55 4.74 -20.74 7.04
N ASN A 56 4.30 -19.65 7.70
CA ASN A 56 4.89 -19.18 8.96
C ASN A 56 4.43 -20.06 10.13
N SER A 57 5.38 -20.50 10.96
CA SER A 57 5.09 -21.38 12.10
C SER A 57 4.12 -20.78 13.13
N ASP A 58 4.11 -19.45 13.28
CA ASP A 58 3.27 -18.78 14.26
C ASP A 58 1.82 -18.62 13.79
N THR A 59 1.60 -18.53 12.50
CA THR A 59 0.28 -18.29 11.91
C THR A 59 -0.34 -19.52 11.25
N SER A 60 0.48 -20.50 10.83
CA SER A 60 0.03 -21.68 10.10
C SER A 60 -0.97 -22.54 10.89
N VAL A 61 -0.84 -22.57 12.20
CA VAL A 61 -1.78 -23.31 13.08
C VAL A 61 -3.18 -22.72 12.98
N TYR A 62 -3.28 -21.39 13.07
CA TYR A 62 -4.58 -20.69 12.95
C TYR A 62 -5.18 -20.86 11.55
N MET A 63 -4.35 -20.75 10.51
CA MET A 63 -4.80 -20.95 9.13
C MET A 63 -5.25 -22.38 8.89
N GLY A 64 -4.56 -23.36 9.49
CA GLY A 64 -4.96 -24.76 9.46
C GLY A 64 -6.30 -25.00 10.14
N MET A 65 -6.57 -24.36 11.27
CA MET A 65 -7.84 -24.42 11.98
C MET A 65 -8.99 -23.87 11.11
N PHE A 66 -8.82 -22.71 10.51
CA PHE A 66 -9.82 -22.13 9.61
C PHE A 66 -10.09 -23.03 8.40
N SER A 67 -9.07 -23.66 7.85
CA SER A 67 -9.21 -24.62 6.74
C SER A 67 -9.96 -25.88 7.16
N ALA A 68 -9.70 -26.40 8.36
CA ALA A 68 -10.35 -27.58 8.89
C ALA A 68 -11.86 -27.36 9.10
N TYR A 69 -12.28 -26.16 9.49
CA TYR A 69 -13.69 -25.81 9.60
C TYR A 69 -14.35 -25.47 8.26
N GLY A 70 -13.63 -25.59 7.13
CA GLY A 70 -14.16 -25.32 5.80
C GLY A 70 -14.40 -23.84 5.49
N VAL A 71 -13.93 -22.93 6.37
CA VAL A 71 -14.16 -21.49 6.22
C VAL A 71 -13.31 -20.92 5.11
N VAL A 72 -12.01 -21.24 5.11
CA VAL A 72 -11.05 -20.75 4.11
C VAL A 72 -10.01 -21.82 3.78
N SER A 73 -9.44 -21.74 2.59
CA SER A 73 -8.22 -22.46 2.21
C SER A 73 -7.29 -21.50 1.49
N ARG A 74 -6.03 -21.88 1.35
CA ARG A 74 -5.04 -21.08 0.61
C ARG A 74 -5.55 -20.70 -0.78
N GLU A 75 -6.03 -21.69 -1.53
CA GLU A 75 -6.52 -21.49 -2.90
C GLU A 75 -7.79 -20.62 -2.94
N LYS A 76 -8.69 -20.82 -1.98
CA LYS A 76 -9.92 -20.01 -1.88
C LYS A 76 -9.60 -18.54 -1.60
N LEU A 77 -8.66 -18.27 -0.68
CA LEU A 77 -8.22 -16.91 -0.37
C LEU A 77 -7.57 -16.24 -1.59
N LYS A 78 -6.73 -16.96 -2.31
CA LYS A 78 -6.10 -16.42 -3.52
C LYS A 78 -7.13 -16.11 -4.61
N ARG A 79 -8.08 -17.00 -4.83
CA ARG A 79 -9.16 -16.74 -5.80
C ARG A 79 -10.06 -15.58 -5.37
N TYR A 80 -10.37 -15.49 -4.09
CA TYR A 80 -11.14 -14.39 -3.54
C TYR A 80 -10.43 -13.05 -3.79
N THR A 81 -9.14 -12.97 -3.47
CA THR A 81 -8.32 -11.78 -3.70
C THR A 81 -8.28 -11.39 -5.17
N ASP A 82 -8.09 -12.36 -6.06
CA ASP A 82 -8.09 -12.10 -7.50
C ASP A 82 -9.42 -11.53 -7.99
N ARG A 83 -10.54 -12.03 -7.47
CA ARG A 83 -11.86 -11.49 -7.81
C ARG A 83 -12.05 -10.08 -7.27
N GLN A 84 -11.58 -9.80 -6.05
CA GLN A 84 -11.67 -8.44 -5.47
C GLN A 84 -10.86 -7.43 -6.28
N LEU A 85 -9.74 -7.84 -6.85
CA LEU A 85 -8.87 -6.98 -7.63
C LEU A 85 -9.19 -6.96 -9.13
N ALA A 86 -10.25 -7.64 -9.58
CA ALA A 86 -10.54 -7.79 -11.01
C ALA A 86 -10.69 -6.44 -11.73
N ARG A 87 -11.39 -5.48 -11.13
CA ARG A 87 -11.59 -4.14 -11.71
C ARG A 87 -10.56 -3.11 -11.25
N PHE A 88 -9.76 -3.43 -10.25
CA PHE A 88 -8.68 -2.55 -9.84
C PHE A 88 -7.64 -2.45 -10.96
N THR A 89 -7.19 -1.26 -11.28
CA THR A 89 -6.18 -1.04 -12.33
C THR A 89 -4.82 -0.64 -11.74
N TYR A 90 -4.80 0.40 -10.94
CA TYR A 90 -3.60 0.89 -10.28
C TYR A 90 -3.98 1.76 -9.08
N ALA A 91 -3.05 1.99 -8.18
CA ALA A 91 -3.13 3.02 -7.15
C ALA A 91 -2.05 4.07 -7.36
N GLN A 92 -2.36 5.33 -7.16
CA GLN A 92 -1.44 6.43 -7.35
C GLN A 92 -1.57 7.46 -6.24
N ALA A 93 -0.42 7.97 -5.80
CA ALA A 93 -0.34 9.04 -4.81
C ALA A 93 0.86 9.92 -5.10
N ASP A 94 0.83 11.17 -4.66
CA ASP A 94 2.00 12.02 -4.59
C ASP A 94 2.59 11.92 -3.19
N ILE A 95 3.90 11.72 -3.12
CA ILE A 95 4.65 11.74 -1.87
C ILE A 95 5.62 12.92 -1.87
N HIS A 96 5.69 13.58 -0.73
CA HIS A 96 6.57 14.73 -0.52
C HIS A 96 7.68 14.32 0.44
N ILE A 97 8.90 14.37 -0.05
CA ILE A 97 10.09 13.92 0.67
C ILE A 97 10.99 15.11 0.96
N GLY A 98 11.24 15.37 2.22
CA GLY A 98 12.16 16.39 2.69
C GLY A 98 13.60 15.89 2.73
N GLU A 99 14.46 16.68 3.38
CA GLU A 99 15.86 16.30 3.61
C GLU A 99 15.94 15.03 4.48
N ASN A 100 17.03 14.28 4.29
CA ASN A 100 17.26 12.99 4.96
C ASN A 100 16.17 11.95 4.70
N ASP A 101 15.55 12.01 3.52
CA ASP A 101 14.48 11.10 3.09
C ASP A 101 13.27 11.08 4.03
N ASN A 102 13.04 12.17 4.75
CA ASN A 102 11.88 12.30 5.63
C ASN A 102 10.59 12.47 4.84
N LEU A 103 9.65 11.60 5.07
CA LEU A 103 8.30 11.72 4.50
C LEU A 103 7.56 12.89 5.14
N LYS A 104 7.17 13.88 4.34
CA LYS A 104 6.47 15.07 4.79
C LYS A 104 4.97 15.05 4.52
N ARG A 105 4.56 14.44 3.42
CA ARG A 105 3.16 14.46 2.99
C ARG A 105 2.85 13.32 2.05
N ILE A 106 1.65 12.77 2.16
CA ILE A 106 1.06 11.90 1.15
C ILE A 106 -0.23 12.55 0.68
N LYS A 107 -0.36 12.74 -0.62
CA LYS A 107 -1.52 13.41 -1.21
C LYS A 107 -2.13 12.57 -2.32
N ILE A 108 -3.45 12.41 -2.27
CA ILE A 108 -4.25 11.76 -3.30
C ILE A 108 -5.37 12.72 -3.66
N ASP A 109 -5.42 13.13 -4.94
CA ASP A 109 -6.46 14.05 -5.43
C ASP A 109 -7.40 13.34 -6.39
N ASN A 110 -8.67 13.23 -6.00
CA ASN A 110 -9.76 12.76 -6.86
C ASN A 110 -9.43 11.48 -7.65
N TYR A 111 -8.78 10.53 -6.99
CA TYR A 111 -8.44 9.26 -7.59
C TYR A 111 -9.68 8.37 -7.72
N GLN A 112 -9.94 7.85 -8.93
CA GLN A 112 -11.06 6.94 -9.18
C GLN A 112 -10.64 5.51 -8.90
N LEU A 113 -11.33 4.86 -7.99
CA LEU A 113 -11.10 3.47 -7.61
C LEU A 113 -12.36 2.66 -7.90
N ASP A 114 -12.27 1.74 -8.84
CA ASP A 114 -13.35 0.87 -9.23
C ASP A 114 -13.03 -0.57 -8.82
N PHE A 115 -13.95 -1.24 -8.16
CA PHE A 115 -13.78 -2.66 -7.84
C PHE A 115 -15.12 -3.38 -7.72
N ASP A 116 -15.09 -4.71 -7.87
CA ASP A 116 -16.23 -5.58 -7.66
C ASP A 116 -16.09 -6.29 -6.31
N TYR A 117 -17.18 -6.29 -5.57
CA TYR A 117 -17.29 -7.07 -4.34
C TYR A 117 -18.63 -7.80 -4.33
N ASP A 118 -18.58 -9.13 -4.23
CA ASP A 118 -19.76 -10.01 -4.14
C ASP A 118 -20.80 -9.73 -5.25
N GLY A 119 -20.32 -9.54 -6.49
CA GLY A 119 -21.16 -9.27 -7.66
C GLY A 119 -21.67 -7.85 -7.76
N THR A 120 -21.32 -6.98 -6.84
CA THR A 120 -21.70 -5.56 -6.86
C THR A 120 -20.52 -4.71 -7.31
N GLU A 121 -20.76 -3.79 -8.23
CA GLU A 121 -19.77 -2.81 -8.69
C GLU A 121 -19.75 -1.61 -7.75
N TYR A 122 -18.54 -1.24 -7.30
CA TYR A 122 -18.32 -0.08 -6.46
C TYR A 122 -17.37 0.89 -7.17
N ASP A 123 -17.78 2.14 -7.23
CA ASP A 123 -16.99 3.22 -7.80
C ASP A 123 -16.76 4.27 -6.70
N PHE A 124 -15.49 4.52 -6.37
CA PHE A 124 -15.12 5.47 -5.33
C PHE A 124 -14.24 6.57 -5.90
N THR A 125 -14.46 7.79 -5.41
CA THR A 125 -13.49 8.87 -5.56
C THR A 125 -12.75 9.00 -4.25
N VAL A 126 -11.43 8.82 -4.29
CA VAL A 126 -10.58 8.87 -3.11
C VAL A 126 -9.79 10.16 -3.13
N SER A 127 -9.86 10.90 -2.05
CA SER A 127 -9.01 12.07 -1.80
C SER A 127 -8.44 11.96 -0.39
N ALA A 128 -7.16 12.21 -0.26
CA ALA A 128 -6.47 12.20 1.03
C ALA A 128 -5.34 13.22 1.03
N ASP A 129 -5.12 13.85 2.15
CA ASP A 129 -4.00 14.77 2.37
C ASP A 129 -3.48 14.54 3.78
N ILE A 130 -2.38 13.77 3.88
CA ILE A 130 -1.78 13.38 5.15
C ILE A 130 -0.46 14.11 5.28
N LYS A 131 -0.36 14.96 6.30
CA LYS A 131 0.86 15.69 6.63
C LYS A 131 1.52 15.05 7.85
N PHE A 132 2.83 14.91 7.79
CA PHE A 132 3.64 14.32 8.85
C PHE A 132 4.48 15.39 9.51
N ASP A 133 4.37 15.47 10.84
CA ASP A 133 5.25 16.32 11.63
C ASP A 133 6.52 15.55 11.98
N ASP A 134 7.66 16.24 11.92
CA ASP A 134 8.92 15.64 12.34
C ASP A 134 8.99 15.61 13.87
N ALA A 135 8.60 14.48 14.45
CA ALA A 135 8.74 14.26 15.88
C ALA A 135 10.20 14.40 16.35
N ALA A 136 11.17 14.11 15.46
CA ALA A 136 12.59 14.27 15.73
C ALA A 136 13.01 15.73 15.91
N ASP A 137 12.25 16.68 15.33
CA ASP A 137 12.50 18.12 15.45
C ASP A 137 11.83 18.73 16.69
N THR A 138 11.05 17.94 17.41
CA THR A 138 10.42 18.37 18.65
C THR A 138 11.40 18.18 19.80
N PRO A 139 11.77 19.26 20.53
CA PRO A 139 12.69 19.13 21.65
C PRO A 139 12.19 18.16 22.71
N PRO A 140 13.00 17.18 23.14
CA PRO A 140 12.59 16.27 24.19
C PRO A 140 12.37 17.01 25.51
N GLY A 141 11.36 16.63 26.29
CA GLY A 141 11.09 17.16 27.60
C GLY A 141 10.31 18.48 27.66
N ASN A 142 9.76 18.89 26.53
CA ASN A 142 8.88 20.05 26.49
C ASN A 142 7.42 19.67 26.71
#